data_1565aa122775b670148833f9c1ee6de3
#
_entry.id   1565aa122775b670148833f9c1ee6de3
#
_cell.length_a   1.000
_cell.length_b   1.000
_cell.length_c   1.000
_cell.angle_alpha   90.00
_cell.angle_beta   90.00
_cell.angle_gamma   90.00
#
_symmetry.space_group_name_H-M   'P 1'
#
loop_
_entity.id
_entity.type
_entity.pdbx_description
1 polymer ?
#
loop_
_entity_poly.entity_id
_entity_poly.type
_entity_poly.pdbx_seq_one_letter_code
_entity_poly.pdbx_strand_id
1 'polypeptide(L)'
;MSVVDDKYWADTADFVRRHHCRPDRVIAPAQFRYLLPGALAYEERHSCSMPDAIVLHKGMLDKVGRHWIEWFTAGLHASFANEVFVVFTKADLRSSVAQSIDFAAYLERLQCLPLTQEDTLAAAMSDSRIAVYVGDYLALTTTIFSHKMYVDTRDLGLAPHILLDGCWERSVTDVFLSLVRPGMRVVEIGANVGWYSLLAAEIVGSAGKLVSFEPNPRMADILMRNLSINGFADRCQVIDKAVFSATRKVEFGIYEKYAAGSGLFAARAQAAREQRPAAGLHPRFMDVLQVMEVDAVALDSHFAPGSKVDIMKIDAEGAEPHIIAGANRLLEENRDLQIILEFAPRLLRLGGSSAEEFYDTIRTLGFRIFRIEQDASLLESGPSELMEGAGHHDVVLRR
;
A
#
# COMPACT_ATOMS: atom_id res chain seq x y z
N MET A 1 16.27 20.87 -36.31
CA MET A 1 15.53 21.51 -35.21
C MET A 1 15.98 20.82 -33.95
N SER A 2 16.44 21.58 -32.95
CA SER A 2 16.85 20.97 -31.70
C SER A 2 15.57 20.54 -30.92
N VAL A 3 15.65 19.47 -30.14
CA VAL A 3 14.54 18.98 -29.28
C VAL A 3 14.01 20.11 -28.37
N VAL A 4 14.86 21.07 -28.03
CA VAL A 4 14.54 22.22 -27.16
C VAL A 4 13.65 23.25 -27.86
N ASP A 5 13.71 23.31 -29.20
CA ASP A 5 12.96 24.29 -30.01
C ASP A 5 11.64 23.69 -30.56
N ASP A 6 11.36 22.44 -30.27
CA ASP A 6 10.15 21.77 -30.74
C ASP A 6 8.99 22.01 -29.75
N LYS A 7 7.91 22.61 -30.25
CA LYS A 7 6.72 22.96 -29.48
C LYS A 7 6.14 21.77 -28.70
N TYR A 8 6.03 20.60 -29.33
CA TYR A 8 5.40 19.43 -28.71
C TYR A 8 6.21 18.89 -27.53
N TRP A 9 7.54 18.97 -27.65
CA TRP A 9 8.44 18.59 -26.57
C TRP A 9 8.35 19.59 -25.40
N ALA A 10 8.35 20.88 -25.72
CA ALA A 10 8.25 21.95 -24.71
C ALA A 10 6.92 21.88 -23.96
N ASP A 11 5.79 21.79 -24.68
CA ASP A 11 4.45 21.71 -24.11
C ASP A 11 4.31 20.47 -23.18
N THR A 12 4.90 19.33 -23.58
CA THR A 12 4.87 18.10 -22.80
C THR A 12 5.72 18.25 -21.52
N ALA A 13 6.91 18.82 -21.62
CA ALA A 13 7.77 19.06 -20.45
C ALA A 13 7.13 20.05 -19.46
N ASP A 14 6.48 21.09 -19.97
CA ASP A 14 5.77 22.05 -19.14
C ASP A 14 4.54 21.45 -18.46
N PHE A 15 3.85 20.53 -19.13
CA PHE A 15 2.78 19.75 -18.50
C PHE A 15 3.32 18.96 -17.32
N VAL A 16 4.38 18.15 -17.51
CA VAL A 16 4.99 17.32 -16.47
C VAL A 16 5.46 18.17 -15.28
N ARG A 17 6.09 19.31 -15.52
CA ARG A 17 6.54 20.24 -14.45
C ARG A 17 5.36 20.80 -13.64
N ARG A 18 4.29 21.23 -14.30
CA ARG A 18 3.09 21.80 -13.64
C ARG A 18 2.37 20.81 -12.74
N HIS A 19 2.50 19.52 -13.00
CA HIS A 19 1.87 18.46 -12.20
C HIS A 19 2.82 17.90 -11.13
N HIS A 20 3.90 18.64 -10.81
CA HIS A 20 4.83 18.34 -9.72
C HIS A 20 5.41 16.91 -9.74
N CYS A 21 5.50 16.29 -10.93
CA CYS A 21 6.14 15.00 -11.07
C CYS A 21 7.64 15.14 -10.77
N ARG A 22 8.14 14.27 -9.94
CA ARG A 22 9.57 14.25 -9.61
C ARG A 22 10.35 13.75 -10.83
N PRO A 23 11.40 14.48 -11.28
CA PRO A 23 12.16 14.11 -12.48
C PRO A 23 12.70 12.68 -12.43
N ASP A 24 13.23 12.24 -11.27
CA ASP A 24 13.76 10.89 -11.04
C ASP A 24 12.68 9.79 -11.01
N ARG A 25 11.41 10.17 -11.14
CA ARG A 25 10.23 9.30 -11.24
C ARG A 25 9.42 9.54 -12.52
N VAL A 26 10.02 10.18 -13.50
CA VAL A 26 9.45 10.36 -14.84
C VAL A 26 10.20 9.46 -15.82
N ILE A 27 9.48 8.55 -16.47
CA ILE A 27 10.02 7.74 -17.57
C ILE A 27 9.66 8.42 -18.88
N ALA A 28 10.65 8.68 -19.72
CA ALA A 28 10.50 9.44 -20.94
C ALA A 28 11.55 9.03 -22.01
N PRO A 29 11.43 9.46 -23.27
CA PRO A 29 12.51 9.32 -24.24
C PRO A 29 13.82 9.94 -23.71
N ALA A 30 14.98 9.35 -23.99
CA ALA A 30 16.27 9.81 -23.49
C ALA A 30 16.53 11.31 -23.76
N GLN A 31 16.07 11.81 -24.91
CA GLN A 31 16.19 13.22 -25.29
C GLN A 31 15.37 14.17 -24.40
N PHE A 32 14.37 13.65 -23.65
CA PHE A 32 13.55 14.44 -22.74
C PHE A 32 14.36 15.03 -21.59
N ARG A 33 15.54 14.49 -21.29
CA ARG A 33 16.48 14.99 -20.29
C ARG A 33 17.00 16.41 -20.57
N TYR A 34 17.01 16.83 -21.82
CA TYR A 34 17.35 18.23 -22.16
C TYR A 34 16.32 19.21 -21.64
N LEU A 35 15.07 18.78 -21.49
CA LEU A 35 13.97 19.60 -20.99
C LEU A 35 13.66 19.31 -19.51
N LEU A 36 13.83 18.10 -19.06
CA LEU A 36 13.58 17.64 -17.68
C LEU A 36 14.80 16.85 -17.18
N PRO A 37 15.86 17.52 -16.69
CA PRO A 37 17.03 16.84 -16.12
C PRO A 37 16.64 15.90 -15.00
N GLY A 38 17.16 14.67 -15.03
CA GLY A 38 16.85 13.63 -14.05
C GLY A 38 15.74 12.66 -14.48
N ALA A 39 15.02 12.91 -15.58
CA ALA A 39 14.08 11.93 -16.13
C ALA A 39 14.81 10.66 -16.57
N LEU A 40 14.17 9.52 -16.30
CA LEU A 40 14.68 8.19 -16.67
C LEU A 40 14.39 7.89 -18.13
N ALA A 41 15.36 7.41 -18.86
CA ALA A 41 15.15 6.94 -20.22
C ALA A 41 14.37 5.61 -20.24
N TYR A 42 13.78 5.25 -21.37
CA TYR A 42 13.05 3.98 -21.53
C TYR A 42 13.90 2.75 -21.17
N GLU A 43 15.21 2.81 -21.45
CA GLU A 43 16.16 1.75 -21.12
C GLU A 43 16.42 1.62 -19.61
N GLU A 44 16.18 2.68 -18.87
CA GLU A 44 16.36 2.75 -17.41
C GLU A 44 15.05 2.55 -16.64
N ARG A 45 13.97 2.18 -17.32
CA ARG A 45 12.63 2.01 -16.74
C ARG A 45 12.57 1.07 -15.52
N HIS A 46 13.45 0.08 -15.49
CA HIS A 46 13.57 -0.85 -14.36
C HIS A 46 14.13 -0.20 -13.07
N SER A 47 14.70 0.99 -13.17
CA SER A 47 15.21 1.73 -12.02
C SER A 47 14.10 2.46 -11.23
N CYS A 48 12.86 2.43 -11.73
CA CYS A 48 11.71 3.07 -11.10
C CYS A 48 10.51 2.11 -11.12
N SER A 49 10.24 1.49 -10.00
CA SER A 49 9.11 0.55 -9.85
C SER A 49 7.74 1.25 -9.94
N MET A 50 7.69 2.55 -9.61
CA MET A 50 6.44 3.33 -9.56
C MET A 50 6.66 4.76 -10.05
N PRO A 51 6.59 5.01 -11.36
CA PRO A 51 6.74 6.34 -11.92
C PRO A 51 5.59 7.27 -11.49
N ASP A 52 5.90 8.56 -11.35
CA ASP A 52 4.88 9.59 -11.16
C ASP A 52 4.26 10.01 -12.49
N ALA A 53 5.04 9.89 -13.57
CA ALA A 53 4.57 10.11 -14.93
C ALA A 53 5.33 9.24 -15.92
N ILE A 54 4.63 8.89 -17.00
CA ILE A 54 5.19 8.22 -18.18
C ILE A 54 4.91 9.08 -19.39
N VAL A 55 5.95 9.49 -20.08
CA VAL A 55 5.89 10.26 -21.30
C VAL A 55 6.17 9.33 -22.47
N LEU A 56 5.17 8.99 -23.24
CA LEU A 56 5.29 8.11 -24.40
C LEU A 56 5.33 8.92 -25.69
N HIS A 57 6.42 8.80 -26.42
CA HIS A 57 6.53 9.35 -27.78
C HIS A 57 5.88 8.39 -28.76
N LYS A 58 4.81 8.80 -29.45
CA LYS A 58 3.99 7.96 -30.34
C LYS A 58 4.79 7.26 -31.47
N GLY A 59 5.91 7.86 -31.90
CA GLY A 59 6.80 7.30 -32.90
C GLY A 59 7.92 6.41 -32.34
N MET A 60 7.93 6.12 -31.02
CA MET A 60 8.95 5.31 -30.35
C MET A 60 8.33 4.22 -29.45
N LEU A 61 7.06 3.88 -29.65
CA LEU A 61 6.38 2.88 -28.83
C LEU A 61 7.02 1.50 -28.95
N ASP A 62 7.58 1.18 -30.12
CA ASP A 62 8.35 -0.03 -30.41
C ASP A 62 9.61 -0.18 -29.51
N LYS A 63 10.21 0.94 -29.12
CA LYS A 63 11.38 0.94 -28.22
C LYS A 63 11.01 0.64 -26.77
N VAL A 64 9.76 0.88 -26.38
CA VAL A 64 9.27 0.59 -25.04
C VAL A 64 8.76 -0.86 -24.97
N GLY A 65 8.08 -1.31 -26.02
CA GLY A 65 7.39 -2.60 -26.11
C GLY A 65 5.98 -2.51 -25.55
N ARG A 66 5.04 -3.24 -26.18
CA ARG A 66 3.61 -3.18 -25.85
C ARG A 66 3.33 -3.59 -24.41
N HIS A 67 3.91 -4.71 -23.97
CA HIS A 67 3.70 -5.24 -22.61
C HIS A 67 4.16 -4.23 -21.55
N TRP A 68 5.32 -3.62 -21.73
CA TRP A 68 5.84 -2.61 -20.80
C TRP A 68 4.98 -1.35 -20.75
N ILE A 69 4.44 -0.93 -21.90
CA ILE A 69 3.50 0.20 -21.95
C ILE A 69 2.25 -0.13 -21.13
N GLU A 70 1.63 -1.28 -21.38
CA GLU A 70 0.43 -1.72 -20.69
C GLU A 70 0.67 -1.88 -19.18
N TRP A 71 1.82 -2.46 -18.80
CA TRP A 71 2.18 -2.66 -17.40
C TRP A 71 2.45 -1.34 -16.66
N PHE A 72 3.24 -0.43 -17.23
CA PHE A 72 3.57 0.85 -16.59
C PHE A 72 2.40 1.82 -16.54
N THR A 73 1.49 1.75 -17.50
CA THR A 73 0.29 2.61 -17.52
C THR A 73 -0.88 2.01 -16.74
N ALA A 74 -0.79 0.76 -16.30
CA ALA A 74 -1.76 0.16 -15.38
C ALA A 74 -1.79 0.97 -14.08
N GLY A 75 -2.95 1.54 -13.74
CA GLY A 75 -3.12 2.39 -12.56
C GLY A 75 -2.68 3.86 -12.73
N LEU A 76 -2.32 4.27 -13.95
CA LEU A 76 -2.12 5.67 -14.32
C LEU A 76 -3.23 6.14 -15.26
N HIS A 77 -3.49 7.43 -15.27
CA HIS A 77 -4.50 8.05 -16.13
C HIS A 77 -3.85 8.83 -17.26
N ALA A 78 -4.40 8.71 -18.47
CA ALA A 78 -3.99 9.55 -19.59
C ALA A 78 -4.36 11.00 -19.27
N SER A 79 -3.36 11.83 -19.02
CA SER A 79 -3.52 13.17 -18.46
C SER A 79 -3.19 14.29 -19.45
N PHE A 80 -2.45 13.96 -20.50
CA PHE A 80 -2.12 14.89 -21.57
C PHE A 80 -1.85 14.13 -22.87
N ALA A 81 -2.25 14.71 -24.00
CA ALA A 81 -1.88 14.21 -25.32
C ALA A 81 -1.69 15.40 -26.28
N ASN A 82 -0.71 15.28 -27.15
CA ASN A 82 -0.53 16.14 -28.31
C ASN A 82 -0.17 15.27 -29.52
N GLU A 83 0.11 15.89 -30.66
CA GLU A 83 0.42 15.15 -31.90
C GLU A 83 1.56 14.13 -31.75
N VAL A 84 2.54 14.39 -30.88
CA VAL A 84 3.76 13.60 -30.71
C VAL A 84 3.74 12.71 -29.47
N PHE A 85 3.13 13.18 -28.37
CA PHE A 85 3.22 12.53 -27.08
C PHE A 85 1.88 12.17 -26.47
N VAL A 86 1.90 11.17 -25.59
CA VAL A 86 0.88 10.93 -24.56
C VAL A 86 1.57 10.84 -23.20
N VAL A 87 1.00 11.48 -22.18
CA VAL A 87 1.49 11.46 -20.80
C VAL A 87 0.45 10.79 -19.92
N PHE A 88 0.92 9.80 -19.17
CA PHE A 88 0.15 9.15 -18.11
C PHE A 88 0.67 9.62 -16.77
N THR A 89 -0.23 9.95 -15.83
CA THR A 89 0.11 10.35 -14.46
C THR A 89 -0.81 9.68 -13.45
N LYS A 90 -0.44 9.74 -12.16
CA LYS A 90 -1.29 9.27 -11.05
C LYS A 90 -2.50 10.17 -10.81
N ALA A 91 -2.45 11.42 -11.20
CA ALA A 91 -3.56 12.34 -11.05
C ALA A 91 -4.68 11.98 -12.04
N ASP A 92 -5.86 11.70 -11.54
CA ASP A 92 -7.06 11.58 -12.36
C ASP A 92 -7.49 12.98 -12.81
N LEU A 93 -6.84 13.46 -13.84
CA LEU A 93 -7.27 14.67 -14.55
C LEU A 93 -8.33 14.21 -15.56
N ARG A 94 -9.52 13.77 -15.13
CA ARG A 94 -10.66 13.40 -15.99
C ARG A 94 -10.93 14.49 -17.01
N SER A 95 -9.99 14.65 -17.92
CA SER A 95 -9.98 15.65 -18.94
C SER A 95 -10.45 15.01 -20.24
N SER A 96 -10.83 15.84 -21.18
CA SER A 96 -11.12 15.51 -22.57
C SER A 96 -10.03 14.72 -23.32
N VAL A 97 -8.92 14.37 -22.65
CA VAL A 97 -7.78 13.66 -23.25
C VAL A 97 -8.18 12.30 -23.79
N ALA A 98 -8.94 11.52 -23.03
CA ALA A 98 -9.41 10.19 -23.48
C ALA A 98 -10.30 10.24 -24.74
N GLN A 99 -10.90 11.40 -25.03
CA GLN A 99 -11.74 11.65 -26.21
C GLN A 99 -11.00 12.43 -27.29
N SER A 100 -9.72 12.77 -27.08
CA SER A 100 -8.95 13.56 -28.04
C SER A 100 -8.52 12.70 -29.24
N ILE A 101 -8.43 13.32 -30.42
CA ILE A 101 -7.91 12.68 -31.63
C ILE A 101 -6.45 12.22 -31.44
N ASP A 102 -5.71 12.94 -30.63
CA ASP A 102 -4.30 12.60 -30.32
C ASP A 102 -4.17 11.35 -29.48
N PHE A 103 -5.10 11.12 -28.55
CA PHE A 103 -5.12 9.90 -27.75
C PHE A 103 -5.64 8.71 -28.58
N ALA A 104 -6.64 8.92 -29.43
CA ALA A 104 -7.09 7.89 -30.37
C ALA A 104 -5.98 7.40 -31.30
N ALA A 105 -5.18 8.33 -31.84
CA ALA A 105 -4.02 7.99 -32.67
C ALA A 105 -2.94 7.21 -31.91
N TYR A 106 -2.77 7.45 -30.60
CA TYR A 106 -1.91 6.63 -29.75
C TYR A 106 -2.45 5.22 -29.59
N LEU A 107 -3.74 5.06 -29.28
CA LEU A 107 -4.35 3.73 -29.11
C LEU A 107 -4.26 2.88 -30.39
N GLU A 108 -4.50 3.48 -31.56
CA GLU A 108 -4.36 2.82 -32.85
C GLU A 108 -2.91 2.30 -33.06
N ARG A 109 -1.93 3.16 -32.79
CA ARG A 109 -0.51 2.76 -32.89
C ARG A 109 -0.13 1.66 -31.88
N LEU A 110 -0.65 1.73 -30.65
CA LEU A 110 -0.41 0.71 -29.64
C LEU A 110 -0.98 -0.64 -30.07
N GLN A 111 -2.18 -0.65 -30.65
CA GLN A 111 -2.80 -1.88 -31.17
C GLN A 111 -2.03 -2.50 -32.34
N CYS A 112 -1.39 -1.67 -33.16
CA CYS A 112 -0.61 -2.10 -34.31
C CYS A 112 0.83 -2.55 -33.97
N LEU A 113 1.27 -2.38 -32.70
CA LEU A 113 2.60 -2.85 -32.29
C LEU A 113 2.65 -4.38 -32.36
N PRO A 114 3.66 -4.96 -33.06
CA PRO A 114 3.89 -6.39 -32.98
C PRO A 114 4.27 -6.79 -31.56
N LEU A 115 3.74 -7.90 -31.08
CA LEU A 115 4.24 -8.52 -29.86
C LEU A 115 5.64 -9.05 -30.13
N THR A 116 6.62 -8.54 -29.41
CA THR A 116 7.99 -9.06 -29.46
C THR A 116 8.07 -10.38 -28.68
N GLN A 117 9.14 -11.14 -28.90
CA GLN A 117 9.40 -12.33 -28.09
C GLN A 117 9.58 -11.96 -26.60
N GLU A 118 10.15 -10.79 -26.32
CA GLU A 118 10.28 -10.23 -24.96
C GLU A 118 8.92 -9.87 -24.38
N ASP A 119 8.02 -9.24 -25.15
CA ASP A 119 6.65 -8.97 -24.74
C ASP A 119 5.88 -10.25 -24.42
N THR A 120 6.03 -11.28 -25.25
CA THR A 120 5.39 -12.58 -25.06
C THR A 120 5.92 -13.28 -23.81
N LEU A 121 7.24 -13.24 -23.61
CA LEU A 121 7.89 -13.83 -22.44
C LEU A 121 7.53 -13.06 -21.17
N ALA A 122 7.54 -11.74 -21.21
CA ALA A 122 7.18 -10.88 -20.08
C ALA A 122 5.70 -11.05 -19.72
N ALA A 123 4.79 -11.15 -20.68
CA ALA A 123 3.38 -11.48 -20.46
C ALA A 123 3.23 -12.86 -19.82
N ALA A 124 3.90 -13.88 -20.36
CA ALA A 124 3.88 -15.24 -19.82
C ALA A 124 4.48 -15.31 -18.40
N MET A 125 5.52 -14.53 -18.10
CA MET A 125 6.10 -14.43 -16.76
C MET A 125 5.22 -13.61 -15.79
N SER A 126 4.49 -12.62 -16.27
CA SER A 126 3.52 -11.86 -15.50
C SER A 126 2.28 -12.68 -15.17
N ASP A 127 1.80 -13.50 -16.12
CA ASP A 127 0.67 -14.41 -15.93
C ASP A 127 1.02 -15.65 -15.10
N SER A 128 2.29 -16.08 -15.10
CA SER A 128 2.77 -17.24 -14.35
C SER A 128 3.47 -16.79 -13.06
N ARG A 129 2.69 -16.31 -12.08
CA ARG A 129 3.24 -16.20 -10.73
C ARG A 129 3.58 -17.59 -10.20
N ILE A 130 4.86 -17.82 -10.02
CA ILE A 130 5.35 -19.10 -9.48
C ILE A 130 5.35 -18.97 -7.96
N ALA A 131 4.56 -19.81 -7.30
CA ALA A 131 4.66 -20.03 -5.87
C ALA A 131 5.39 -21.35 -5.63
N VAL A 132 6.45 -21.31 -4.84
CA VAL A 132 7.23 -22.49 -4.48
C VAL A 132 7.04 -22.80 -3.01
N TYR A 133 6.54 -24.00 -2.70
CA TYR A 133 6.51 -24.47 -1.32
C TYR A 133 7.94 -24.76 -0.83
N VAL A 134 8.33 -24.13 0.27
CA VAL A 134 9.70 -24.20 0.81
C VAL A 134 9.81 -24.92 2.15
N GLY A 135 8.75 -25.64 2.55
CA GLY A 135 8.66 -26.34 3.82
C GLY A 135 8.04 -25.49 4.93
N ASP A 136 7.78 -26.07 6.09
CA ASP A 136 7.21 -25.41 7.28
C ASP A 136 5.99 -24.53 7.00
N TYR A 137 5.09 -25.03 6.15
CA TYR A 137 3.89 -24.30 5.69
C TYR A 137 4.18 -22.96 5.03
N LEU A 138 5.41 -22.75 4.49
CA LEU A 138 5.75 -21.53 3.79
C LEU A 138 5.76 -21.75 2.28
N ALA A 139 5.17 -20.81 1.57
CA ALA A 139 5.36 -20.64 0.13
C ALA A 139 6.12 -19.34 -0.13
N LEU A 140 7.04 -19.37 -1.09
CA LEU A 140 7.74 -18.21 -1.61
C LEU A 140 7.15 -17.85 -2.96
N THR A 141 6.76 -16.60 -3.15
CA THR A 141 6.25 -16.06 -4.41
C THR A 141 6.83 -14.67 -4.69
N THR A 142 6.41 -14.08 -5.80
CA THR A 142 6.75 -12.70 -6.16
C THR A 142 5.48 -11.86 -6.22
N THR A 143 5.50 -10.69 -5.58
CA THR A 143 4.39 -9.73 -5.64
C THR A 143 4.37 -8.98 -6.97
N ILE A 144 3.24 -8.28 -7.26
CA ILE A 144 3.15 -7.37 -8.44
C ILE A 144 4.19 -6.23 -8.39
N PHE A 145 4.76 -5.96 -7.23
CA PHE A 145 5.83 -4.96 -7.02
C PHE A 145 7.23 -5.59 -7.08
N SER A 146 7.35 -6.83 -7.58
CA SER A 146 8.60 -7.58 -7.72
C SER A 146 9.30 -7.94 -6.39
N HIS A 147 8.64 -7.79 -5.25
CA HIS A 147 9.17 -8.28 -3.99
C HIS A 147 9.05 -9.79 -3.91
N LYS A 148 10.10 -10.45 -3.44
CA LYS A 148 10.02 -11.85 -2.99
C LYS A 148 9.29 -11.88 -1.65
N MET A 149 8.29 -12.75 -1.52
CA MET A 149 7.46 -12.79 -0.33
C MET A 149 7.15 -14.22 0.11
N TYR A 150 7.53 -14.55 1.34
CA TYR A 150 7.06 -15.74 2.05
C TYR A 150 5.68 -15.48 2.61
N VAL A 151 4.80 -16.46 2.45
CA VAL A 151 3.46 -16.48 3.06
C VAL A 151 3.21 -17.82 3.77
N ASP A 152 2.40 -17.80 4.82
CA ASP A 152 1.97 -19.03 5.49
C ASP A 152 0.83 -19.66 4.70
N THR A 153 1.03 -20.87 4.18
CA THR A 153 0.04 -21.58 3.35
C THR A 153 -1.18 -22.08 4.13
N ARG A 154 -1.16 -21.98 5.46
CA ARG A 154 -2.31 -22.28 6.31
C ARG A 154 -3.30 -21.12 6.37
N ASP A 155 -2.82 -19.89 6.16
CA ASP A 155 -3.66 -18.71 6.12
C ASP A 155 -4.54 -18.70 4.86
N LEU A 156 -5.85 -18.73 5.06
CA LEU A 156 -6.85 -18.71 4.00
C LEU A 156 -7.36 -17.30 3.69
N GLY A 157 -6.94 -16.30 4.45
CA GLY A 157 -7.29 -14.91 4.26
C GLY A 157 -6.34 -14.21 3.28
N LEU A 158 -5.13 -13.88 3.72
CA LEU A 158 -4.16 -13.09 2.95
C LEU A 158 -3.40 -13.94 1.93
N ALA A 159 -2.96 -15.17 2.30
CA ALA A 159 -2.06 -15.94 1.45
C ALA A 159 -2.62 -16.25 0.06
N PRO A 160 -3.90 -16.60 -0.15
CA PRO A 160 -4.45 -16.83 -1.48
C PRO A 160 -4.34 -15.59 -2.39
N HIS A 161 -4.61 -14.39 -1.87
CA HIS A 161 -4.49 -13.14 -2.63
C HIS A 161 -3.05 -12.87 -3.05
N ILE A 162 -2.09 -13.06 -2.14
CA ILE A 162 -0.67 -12.89 -2.48
C ILE A 162 -0.21 -13.93 -3.50
N LEU A 163 -0.63 -15.18 -3.36
CA LEU A 163 -0.21 -16.26 -4.25
C LEU A 163 -0.85 -16.17 -5.64
N LEU A 164 -2.13 -15.80 -5.72
CA LEU A 164 -2.89 -15.77 -6.97
C LEU A 164 -2.84 -14.38 -7.63
N ASP A 165 -3.07 -13.31 -6.85
CA ASP A 165 -3.18 -11.95 -7.37
C ASP A 165 -1.86 -11.18 -7.24
N GLY A 166 -0.95 -11.63 -6.36
CA GLY A 166 0.31 -10.95 -6.03
C GLY A 166 0.11 -9.60 -5.36
N CYS A 167 -1.10 -9.35 -4.83
CA CYS A 167 -1.48 -8.07 -4.26
C CYS A 167 -2.44 -8.29 -3.08
N TRP A 168 -2.37 -7.42 -2.10
CA TRP A 168 -3.29 -7.35 -0.97
C TRP A 168 -3.94 -5.97 -0.93
N GLU A 169 -5.24 -5.90 -0.63
CA GLU A 169 -6.01 -4.64 -0.45
C GLU A 169 -5.66 -3.55 -1.47
N ARG A 170 -5.95 -3.79 -2.74
CA ARG A 170 -5.46 -2.97 -3.85
C ARG A 170 -5.69 -1.47 -3.64
N SER A 171 -6.88 -1.02 -3.27
CA SER A 171 -7.20 0.39 -3.06
C SER A 171 -6.42 1.01 -1.90
N VAL A 172 -6.30 0.29 -0.77
CA VAL A 172 -5.51 0.74 0.39
C VAL A 172 -4.03 0.77 0.05
N THR A 173 -3.55 -0.23 -0.69
CA THR A 173 -2.17 -0.28 -1.20
C THR A 173 -1.88 0.92 -2.10
N ASP A 174 -2.73 1.25 -3.05
CA ASP A 174 -2.55 2.39 -3.95
C ASP A 174 -2.53 3.72 -3.18
N VAL A 175 -3.40 3.90 -2.18
CA VAL A 175 -3.37 5.07 -1.28
C VAL A 175 -2.08 5.10 -0.47
N PHE A 176 -1.67 3.99 0.16
CA PHE A 176 -0.43 3.90 0.93
C PHE A 176 0.78 4.32 0.09
N LEU A 177 0.90 3.78 -1.12
CA LEU A 177 1.95 4.13 -2.08
C LEU A 177 1.91 5.61 -2.49
N SER A 178 0.71 6.21 -2.55
CA SER A 178 0.55 7.63 -2.85
C SER A 178 1.03 8.55 -1.72
N LEU A 179 1.09 8.07 -0.49
CA LEU A 179 1.44 8.86 0.71
C LEU A 179 2.91 8.73 1.08
N VAL A 180 3.48 7.53 1.02
CA VAL A 180 4.87 7.28 1.43
C VAL A 180 5.85 7.92 0.44
N ARG A 181 6.92 8.51 0.96
CA ARG A 181 7.97 9.19 0.17
C ARG A 181 9.36 8.78 0.65
N PRO A 182 10.39 8.89 -0.20
CA PRO A 182 11.78 8.66 0.20
C PRO A 182 12.18 9.50 1.41
N GLY A 183 12.93 8.88 2.32
CA GLY A 183 13.42 9.50 3.53
C GLY A 183 12.42 9.59 4.67
N MET A 184 11.15 9.21 4.47
CA MET A 184 10.12 9.19 5.51
C MET A 184 10.40 8.15 6.59
N ARG A 185 9.82 8.40 7.75
CA ARG A 185 9.74 7.47 8.88
C ARG A 185 8.32 6.93 8.99
N VAL A 186 8.20 5.63 8.76
CA VAL A 186 6.92 4.92 8.74
C VAL A 186 6.80 4.04 9.97
N VAL A 187 5.64 4.03 10.59
CA VAL A 187 5.27 3.11 11.66
C VAL A 187 4.12 2.25 11.17
N GLU A 188 4.24 0.94 11.29
CA GLU A 188 3.20 -0.02 10.95
C GLU A 188 2.83 -0.83 12.18
N ILE A 189 1.54 -0.93 12.48
CA ILE A 189 0.99 -1.65 13.62
C ILE A 189 0.03 -2.70 13.09
N GLY A 190 0.29 -3.99 13.43
CA GLY A 190 -0.36 -5.13 12.81
C GLY A 190 0.26 -5.47 11.45
N ALA A 191 1.60 -5.59 11.43
CA ALA A 191 2.33 -5.74 10.17
C ALA A 191 2.12 -7.11 9.50
N ASN A 192 1.62 -8.10 10.22
CA ASN A 192 1.40 -9.46 9.73
C ASN A 192 2.66 -10.00 9.02
N VAL A 193 2.55 -10.57 7.84
CA VAL A 193 3.70 -11.06 7.06
C VAL A 193 4.48 -9.96 6.35
N GLY A 194 4.08 -8.68 6.47
CA GLY A 194 4.83 -7.51 6.03
C GLY A 194 4.52 -7.01 4.63
N TRP A 195 3.27 -7.07 4.19
CA TRP A 195 2.87 -6.51 2.90
C TRP A 195 3.22 -5.01 2.80
N TYR A 196 2.70 -4.21 3.72
CA TYR A 196 2.98 -2.77 3.74
C TYR A 196 4.39 -2.44 4.19
N SER A 197 5.00 -3.31 5.03
CA SER A 197 6.40 -3.20 5.41
C SER A 197 7.34 -3.25 4.20
N LEU A 198 7.13 -4.18 3.26
CA LEU A 198 7.94 -4.28 2.05
C LEU A 198 7.81 -3.02 1.17
N LEU A 199 6.58 -2.56 0.96
CA LEU A 199 6.29 -1.36 0.18
C LEU A 199 6.91 -0.10 0.82
N ALA A 200 6.74 0.05 2.14
CA ALA A 200 7.34 1.16 2.87
C ALA A 200 8.87 1.14 2.76
N ALA A 201 9.50 -0.02 3.04
CA ALA A 201 10.95 -0.16 3.05
C ALA A 201 11.60 0.15 1.70
N GLU A 202 10.95 -0.25 0.61
CA GLU A 202 11.41 0.10 -0.74
C GLU A 202 11.36 1.62 -0.97
N ILE A 203 10.20 2.24 -0.69
CA ILE A 203 9.97 3.64 -1.03
C ILE A 203 10.79 4.59 -0.16
N VAL A 204 10.86 4.34 1.16
CA VAL A 204 11.61 5.22 2.06
C VAL A 204 13.11 5.20 1.77
N GLY A 205 13.63 4.10 1.20
CA GLY A 205 15.04 3.95 0.84
C GLY A 205 15.96 3.98 2.06
N SER A 206 17.26 4.08 1.81
CA SER A 206 18.30 4.06 2.87
C SER A 206 18.29 5.27 3.79
N ALA A 207 17.69 6.39 3.37
CA ALA A 207 17.55 7.61 4.18
C ALA A 207 16.34 7.58 5.12
N GLY A 208 15.35 6.71 4.84
CA GLY A 208 14.14 6.54 5.65
C GLY A 208 14.27 5.44 6.69
N LYS A 209 13.21 5.26 7.47
CA LYS A 209 13.13 4.20 8.49
C LYS A 209 11.71 3.64 8.57
N LEU A 210 11.61 2.35 8.86
CA LEU A 210 10.38 1.64 9.14
C LEU A 210 10.47 0.98 10.53
N VAL A 211 9.39 1.12 11.32
CA VAL A 211 9.19 0.35 12.55
C VAL A 211 7.87 -0.41 12.40
N SER A 212 7.92 -1.73 12.43
CA SER A 212 6.76 -2.61 12.28
C SER A 212 6.52 -3.38 13.56
N PHE A 213 5.30 -3.30 14.09
CA PHE A 213 4.86 -4.04 15.27
C PHE A 213 3.99 -5.22 14.83
N GLU A 214 4.36 -6.43 15.26
CA GLU A 214 3.61 -7.65 15.01
C GLU A 214 3.73 -8.60 16.20
N PRO A 215 2.65 -8.75 17.01
CA PRO A 215 2.70 -9.57 18.22
C PRO A 215 2.64 -11.08 17.97
N ASN A 216 2.16 -11.54 16.80
CA ASN A 216 2.17 -12.95 16.45
C ASN A 216 3.61 -13.40 16.10
N PRO A 217 4.25 -14.27 16.92
CA PRO A 217 5.66 -14.61 16.71
C PRO A 217 5.94 -15.24 15.34
N ARG A 218 4.96 -15.99 14.79
CA ARG A 218 5.13 -16.61 13.47
C ARG A 218 5.04 -15.57 12.36
N MET A 219 4.11 -14.64 12.45
CA MET A 219 3.99 -13.56 11.46
C MET A 219 5.21 -12.63 11.53
N ALA A 220 5.69 -12.31 12.73
CA ALA A 220 6.92 -11.52 12.93
C ALA A 220 8.17 -12.21 12.34
N ASP A 221 8.31 -13.53 12.47
CA ASP A 221 9.39 -14.28 11.83
C ASP A 221 9.31 -14.24 10.31
N ILE A 222 8.11 -14.41 9.74
CA ILE A 222 7.89 -14.32 8.29
C ILE A 222 8.17 -12.90 7.80
N LEU A 223 7.71 -11.88 8.51
CA LEU A 223 7.99 -10.47 8.21
C LEU A 223 9.50 -10.19 8.17
N MET A 224 10.26 -10.64 9.16
CA MET A 224 11.73 -10.48 9.19
C MET A 224 12.38 -11.17 7.99
N ARG A 225 11.94 -12.37 7.61
CA ARG A 225 12.42 -13.09 6.42
C ARG A 225 12.11 -12.30 5.15
N ASN A 226 10.89 -11.74 5.04
CA ASN A 226 10.46 -10.95 3.90
C ASN A 226 11.30 -9.68 3.74
N LEU A 227 11.56 -8.96 4.80
CA LEU A 227 12.45 -7.79 4.77
C LEU A 227 13.89 -8.19 4.39
N SER A 228 14.39 -9.30 4.94
CA SER A 228 15.76 -9.76 4.71
C SER A 228 16.00 -10.22 3.28
N ILE A 229 15.08 -11.02 2.69
CA ILE A 229 15.27 -11.55 1.33
C ILE A 229 15.21 -10.45 0.26
N ASN A 230 14.57 -9.31 0.56
CA ASN A 230 14.52 -8.14 -0.30
C ASN A 230 15.62 -7.10 0.00
N GLY A 231 16.50 -7.36 0.97
CA GLY A 231 17.64 -6.48 1.30
C GLY A 231 17.22 -5.21 2.07
N PHE A 232 16.12 -5.25 2.84
CA PHE A 232 15.57 -4.09 3.55
C PHE A 232 15.85 -4.07 5.05
N ALA A 233 16.56 -5.07 5.58
CA ALA A 233 16.81 -5.23 7.02
C ALA A 233 17.58 -4.05 7.66
N ASP A 234 18.35 -3.30 6.88
CA ASP A 234 19.17 -2.16 7.34
C ASP A 234 18.35 -0.93 7.75
N ARG A 235 17.12 -0.82 7.24
CA ARG A 235 16.23 0.33 7.43
C ARG A 235 14.95 0.00 8.20
N CYS A 236 14.75 -1.27 8.58
CA CYS A 236 13.55 -1.77 9.20
C CYS A 236 13.83 -2.32 10.59
N GLN A 237 12.95 -2.01 11.55
CA GLN A 237 12.93 -2.60 12.87
C GLN A 237 11.60 -3.33 13.07
N VAL A 238 11.66 -4.63 13.31
CA VAL A 238 10.48 -5.44 13.67
C VAL A 238 10.42 -5.57 15.18
N ILE A 239 9.28 -5.28 15.77
CA ILE A 239 8.99 -5.34 17.20
C ILE A 239 7.92 -6.40 17.42
N ASP A 240 8.26 -7.49 18.06
CA ASP A 240 7.39 -8.61 18.39
C ASP A 240 6.48 -8.31 19.60
N LYS A 241 5.79 -7.16 19.56
CA LYS A 241 4.89 -6.68 20.62
C LYS A 241 3.59 -6.15 20.04
N ALA A 242 2.53 -6.26 20.84
CA ALA A 242 1.32 -5.52 20.58
C ALA A 242 1.51 -4.02 20.88
N VAL A 243 0.74 -3.16 20.22
CA VAL A 243 0.66 -1.76 20.60
C VAL A 243 -0.66 -1.53 21.34
N PHE A 244 -0.59 -0.83 22.48
CA PHE A 244 -1.74 -0.59 23.33
C PHE A 244 -1.63 0.76 24.05
N SER A 245 -2.63 1.10 24.88
CA SER A 245 -2.65 2.36 25.63
C SER A 245 -1.61 2.45 26.76
N ALA A 246 -1.07 1.32 27.19
CA ALA A 246 -0.06 1.24 28.25
C ALA A 246 0.87 0.05 28.02
N THR A 247 2.11 0.18 28.48
CA THR A 247 3.10 -0.92 28.46
C THR A 247 2.75 -1.94 29.52
N ARG A 248 2.33 -3.13 29.10
CA ARG A 248 1.93 -4.23 29.97
C ARG A 248 1.85 -5.54 29.18
N LYS A 249 1.64 -6.66 29.87
CA LYS A 249 1.22 -7.91 29.24
C LYS A 249 -0.27 -7.91 28.93
N VAL A 250 -0.63 -8.52 27.80
CA VAL A 250 -2.02 -8.60 27.30
C VAL A 250 -2.27 -9.99 26.71
N GLU A 251 -3.52 -10.43 26.74
CA GLU A 251 -3.93 -11.60 25.98
C GLU A 251 -4.04 -11.27 24.51
N PHE A 252 -3.50 -12.11 23.66
CA PHE A 252 -3.56 -12.01 22.20
C PHE A 252 -4.09 -13.31 21.61
N GLY A 253 -5.16 -13.22 20.84
CA GLY A 253 -5.76 -14.36 20.19
C GLY A 253 -5.21 -14.53 18.78
N ILE A 254 -4.79 -15.74 18.44
CA ILE A 254 -4.23 -16.13 17.15
C ILE A 254 -5.19 -17.05 16.44
N TYR A 255 -5.54 -16.69 15.21
CA TYR A 255 -6.17 -17.56 14.23
C TYR A 255 -5.12 -18.07 13.25
N GLU A 256 -5.06 -19.40 13.04
CA GLU A 256 -4.10 -20.00 12.11
C GLU A 256 -4.53 -19.86 10.66
N LYS A 257 -5.84 -20.05 10.39
CA LYS A 257 -6.41 -20.01 9.04
C LYS A 257 -6.81 -18.61 8.55
N TYR A 258 -6.97 -17.69 9.46
CA TYR A 258 -7.34 -16.30 9.18
C TYR A 258 -6.48 -15.37 10.05
N ALA A 259 -5.16 -15.41 9.77
CA ALA A 259 -4.18 -14.73 10.59
C ALA A 259 -4.44 -13.20 10.69
N ALA A 260 -5.00 -12.59 9.65
CA ALA A 260 -5.40 -11.19 9.66
C ALA A 260 -6.45 -10.85 10.74
N GLY A 261 -7.31 -11.80 11.14
CA GLY A 261 -8.28 -11.58 12.24
C GLY A 261 -7.71 -11.85 13.65
N SER A 262 -6.41 -12.05 13.78
CA SER A 262 -5.74 -12.22 15.08
C SER A 262 -5.62 -10.89 15.79
N GLY A 263 -5.89 -10.83 17.11
CA GLY A 263 -5.87 -9.56 17.81
C GLY A 263 -6.14 -9.66 19.31
N LEU A 264 -6.07 -8.52 19.97
CA LEU A 264 -6.27 -8.40 21.42
C LEU A 264 -7.70 -8.77 21.84
N PHE A 265 -8.65 -8.68 20.94
CA PHE A 265 -10.06 -8.96 21.21
C PHE A 265 -10.60 -10.16 20.48
N ALA A 266 -9.73 -10.97 19.87
CA ALA A 266 -10.11 -12.16 19.10
C ALA A 266 -10.95 -13.17 19.94
N ALA A 267 -10.65 -13.36 21.22
CA ALA A 267 -11.43 -14.20 22.11
C ALA A 267 -12.87 -13.70 22.28
N ARG A 268 -13.09 -12.38 22.38
CA ARG A 268 -14.42 -11.77 22.44
C ARG A 268 -15.15 -11.91 21.10
N ALA A 269 -14.42 -11.75 19.97
CA ALA A 269 -14.97 -11.94 18.65
C ALA A 269 -15.40 -13.39 18.42
N GLN A 270 -14.63 -14.36 18.89
CA GLN A 270 -14.96 -15.78 18.83
C GLN A 270 -16.23 -16.10 19.65
N ALA A 271 -16.29 -15.64 20.89
CA ALA A 271 -17.47 -15.83 21.74
C ALA A 271 -18.75 -15.23 21.14
N ALA A 272 -18.65 -14.07 20.50
CA ALA A 272 -19.78 -13.44 19.80
C ALA A 272 -20.21 -14.23 18.54
N ARG A 273 -19.28 -14.85 17.82
CA ARG A 273 -19.57 -15.73 16.67
C ARG A 273 -20.26 -17.02 17.11
N GLU A 274 -19.84 -17.63 18.21
CA GLU A 274 -20.42 -18.85 18.74
C GLU A 274 -21.87 -18.66 19.20
N GLN A 275 -22.23 -17.47 19.67
CA GLN A 275 -23.60 -17.12 20.01
C GLN A 275 -24.52 -16.94 18.78
N ARG A 276 -23.95 -16.72 17.60
CA ARG A 276 -24.67 -16.56 16.32
C ARG A 276 -23.93 -17.33 15.21
N PRO A 277 -23.98 -18.68 15.22
CA PRO A 277 -23.28 -19.45 14.21
C PRO A 277 -23.83 -19.11 12.82
N ALA A 278 -22.92 -18.76 11.91
CA ALA A 278 -23.25 -18.60 10.50
C ALA A 278 -23.69 -19.96 9.96
N ALA A 279 -24.92 -20.06 9.48
CA ALA A 279 -25.43 -21.29 8.89
C ALA A 279 -24.61 -21.64 7.63
N GLY A 280 -24.00 -22.82 7.60
CA GLY A 280 -23.47 -23.42 6.38
C GLY A 280 -21.96 -23.53 6.23
N LEU A 281 -21.13 -23.01 7.13
CA LEU A 281 -19.69 -23.26 7.07
C LEU A 281 -19.36 -24.67 7.56
N HIS A 282 -18.70 -25.45 6.70
CA HIS A 282 -18.23 -26.78 7.07
C HIS A 282 -17.17 -26.67 8.18
N PRO A 283 -17.18 -27.52 9.25
CA PRO A 283 -16.24 -27.44 10.37
C PRO A 283 -14.76 -27.40 9.99
N ARG A 284 -14.37 -27.95 8.83
CA ARG A 284 -12.98 -27.90 8.31
C ARG A 284 -12.50 -26.51 7.99
N PHE A 285 -13.40 -25.55 7.75
CA PHE A 285 -13.07 -24.14 7.49
C PHE A 285 -13.16 -23.28 8.75
N MET A 286 -13.63 -23.84 9.87
CA MET A 286 -13.59 -23.14 11.15
C MET A 286 -12.15 -23.09 11.65
N ASP A 287 -11.75 -21.92 12.11
CA ASP A 287 -10.45 -21.73 12.74
C ASP A 287 -10.54 -22.01 14.23
N VAL A 288 -9.40 -22.40 14.81
CA VAL A 288 -9.26 -22.60 16.24
C VAL A 288 -8.48 -21.42 16.80
N LEU A 289 -9.13 -20.69 17.71
CA LEU A 289 -8.48 -19.61 18.41
C LEU A 289 -7.47 -20.15 19.43
N GLN A 290 -6.22 -19.75 19.30
CA GLN A 290 -5.20 -19.93 20.31
C GLN A 290 -5.02 -18.59 21.05
N VAL A 291 -4.97 -18.62 22.38
CA VAL A 291 -4.75 -17.42 23.19
C VAL A 291 -3.39 -17.54 23.85
N MET A 292 -2.59 -16.50 23.72
CA MET A 292 -1.29 -16.38 24.37
C MET A 292 -1.12 -15.01 25.04
N GLU A 293 -0.24 -14.93 26.02
CA GLU A 293 0.18 -13.67 26.60
C GLU A 293 1.32 -13.08 25.80
N VAL A 294 1.19 -11.80 25.40
CA VAL A 294 2.23 -11.06 24.69
C VAL A 294 2.55 -9.76 25.42
N ASP A 295 3.74 -9.23 25.21
CA ASP A 295 4.09 -7.89 25.66
C ASP A 295 3.35 -6.84 24.79
N ALA A 296 2.79 -5.83 25.42
CA ALA A 296 2.24 -4.66 24.75
C ALA A 296 3.03 -3.40 25.16
N VAL A 297 3.12 -2.44 24.27
CA VAL A 297 3.81 -1.18 24.48
C VAL A 297 2.94 0.00 24.06
N ALA A 298 2.97 1.09 24.84
CA ALA A 298 2.44 2.36 24.37
C ALA A 298 3.46 3.04 23.45
N LEU A 299 3.00 3.64 22.36
CA LEU A 299 3.90 4.32 21.42
C LEU A 299 4.69 5.45 22.09
N ASP A 300 4.07 6.18 23.00
CA ASP A 300 4.72 7.24 23.78
C ASP A 300 5.82 6.73 24.73
N SER A 301 5.77 5.43 25.09
CA SER A 301 6.84 4.76 25.85
C SER A 301 7.93 4.20 24.95
N HIS A 302 7.59 3.82 23.71
CA HIS A 302 8.52 3.25 22.76
C HIS A 302 9.36 4.32 22.05
N PHE A 303 8.72 5.37 21.57
CA PHE A 303 9.40 6.46 20.89
C PHE A 303 9.87 7.52 21.88
N ALA A 304 11.14 7.94 21.76
CA ALA A 304 11.66 9.03 22.55
C ALA A 304 10.96 10.37 22.19
N PRO A 305 10.91 11.36 23.13
CA PRO A 305 10.44 12.70 22.81
C PRO A 305 11.19 13.28 21.59
N GLY A 306 10.46 13.96 20.71
CA GLY A 306 10.98 14.51 19.45
C GLY A 306 11.19 13.49 18.34
N SER A 307 10.78 12.23 18.51
CA SER A 307 10.82 11.25 17.45
C SER A 307 9.93 11.65 16.29
N LYS A 308 10.48 11.68 15.07
CA LYS A 308 9.75 12.00 13.86
C LYS A 308 9.01 10.76 13.34
N VAL A 309 7.73 10.92 13.00
CA VAL A 309 6.92 9.92 12.27
C VAL A 309 6.13 10.66 11.21
N ASP A 310 6.20 10.21 9.98
CA ASP A 310 5.53 10.85 8.83
C ASP A 310 4.25 10.12 8.43
N ILE A 311 4.27 8.78 8.47
CA ILE A 311 3.13 7.91 8.15
C ILE A 311 2.98 6.87 9.25
N MET A 312 1.75 6.59 9.65
CA MET A 312 1.40 5.47 10.53
C MET A 312 0.29 4.65 9.89
N LYS A 313 0.48 3.33 9.73
CA LYS A 313 -0.60 2.40 9.41
C LYS A 313 -1.01 1.65 10.67
N ILE A 314 -2.30 1.59 10.94
CA ILE A 314 -2.86 0.88 12.09
C ILE A 314 -3.92 -0.09 11.57
N ASP A 315 -3.69 -1.37 11.85
CA ASP A 315 -4.57 -2.47 11.51
C ASP A 315 -4.49 -3.47 12.66
N ALA A 316 -5.35 -3.28 13.66
CA ALA A 316 -5.19 -3.93 14.96
C ALA A 316 -6.49 -4.52 15.52
N GLU A 317 -7.44 -4.83 14.60
CA GLU A 317 -8.63 -5.63 14.88
C GLU A 317 -9.44 -5.14 16.11
N GLY A 318 -9.68 -3.80 16.17
CA GLY A 318 -10.46 -3.14 17.20
C GLY A 318 -9.65 -2.52 18.33
N ALA A 319 -8.32 -2.56 18.29
CA ALA A 319 -7.45 -1.93 19.26
C ALA A 319 -7.08 -0.47 18.92
N GLU A 320 -7.53 0.07 17.80
CA GLU A 320 -7.20 1.41 17.29
C GLU A 320 -7.42 2.51 18.33
N PRO A 321 -8.53 2.57 19.09
CA PRO A 321 -8.72 3.59 20.13
C PRO A 321 -7.66 3.51 21.24
N HIS A 322 -7.26 2.30 21.60
CA HIS A 322 -6.23 2.09 22.64
C HIS A 322 -4.85 2.48 22.13
N ILE A 323 -4.56 2.23 20.86
CA ILE A 323 -3.29 2.62 20.21
C ILE A 323 -3.19 4.14 20.15
N ILE A 324 -4.24 4.82 19.72
CA ILE A 324 -4.31 6.29 19.68
C ILE A 324 -4.13 6.87 21.08
N ALA A 325 -4.79 6.30 22.10
CA ALA A 325 -4.63 6.72 23.49
C ALA A 325 -3.20 6.51 24.03
N GLY A 326 -2.44 5.56 23.51
CA GLY A 326 -1.04 5.32 23.86
C GLY A 326 -0.03 6.15 23.07
N ALA A 327 -0.49 7.07 22.21
CA ALA A 327 0.32 7.84 21.26
C ALA A 327 0.13 9.36 21.41
N ASN A 328 -0.44 9.85 22.48
CA ASN A 328 -0.84 11.26 22.60
C ASN A 328 0.30 12.23 22.35
N ARG A 329 1.44 12.03 23.01
CA ARG A 329 2.64 12.86 22.83
C ARG A 329 3.18 12.76 21.40
N LEU A 330 3.28 11.55 20.87
CA LEU A 330 3.78 11.31 19.52
C LEU A 330 2.91 12.03 18.48
N LEU A 331 1.59 11.99 18.63
CA LEU A 331 0.62 12.69 17.77
C LEU A 331 0.70 14.22 17.90
N GLU A 332 0.96 14.74 19.10
CA GLU A 332 1.15 16.16 19.32
C GLU A 332 2.45 16.69 18.73
N GLU A 333 3.53 15.92 18.83
CA GLU A 333 4.86 16.28 18.32
C GLU A 333 4.96 16.16 16.78
N ASN A 334 4.07 15.37 16.13
CA ASN A 334 4.09 15.10 14.68
C ASN A 334 2.81 15.60 14.01
N ARG A 335 2.68 16.93 13.85
CA ARG A 335 1.46 17.56 13.32
C ARG A 335 1.14 17.21 11.86
N ASP A 336 2.17 16.92 11.06
CA ASP A 336 2.03 16.56 9.66
C ASP A 336 1.87 15.03 9.44
N LEU A 337 1.84 14.25 10.54
CA LEU A 337 1.62 12.80 10.50
C LEU A 337 0.29 12.48 9.83
N GLN A 338 0.31 11.58 8.86
CA GLN A 338 -0.88 10.98 8.28
C GLN A 338 -1.04 9.54 8.80
N ILE A 339 -2.28 9.16 9.10
CA ILE A 339 -2.58 7.83 9.63
C ILE A 339 -3.52 7.12 8.65
N ILE A 340 -3.20 5.89 8.30
CA ILE A 340 -4.11 4.97 7.62
C ILE A 340 -4.56 3.98 8.67
N LEU A 341 -5.86 3.84 8.87
CA LEU A 341 -6.39 2.87 9.84
C LEU A 341 -7.68 2.20 9.36
N GLU A 342 -7.94 1.00 9.88
CA GLU A 342 -9.21 0.33 9.73
C GLU A 342 -10.22 0.93 10.73
N PHE A 343 -11.35 1.45 10.22
CA PHE A 343 -12.47 1.91 11.04
C PHE A 343 -13.60 0.88 10.97
N ALA A 344 -13.61 -0.03 11.96
CA ALA A 344 -14.52 -1.18 12.01
C ALA A 344 -15.46 -1.08 13.23
N PRO A 345 -16.67 -0.48 13.13
CA PRO A 345 -17.57 -0.24 14.26
C PRO A 345 -17.86 -1.49 15.10
N ARG A 346 -17.91 -2.64 14.47
CA ARG A 346 -18.12 -3.92 15.16
C ARG A 346 -16.91 -4.32 16.00
N LEU A 347 -15.70 -4.19 15.45
CA LEU A 347 -14.45 -4.54 16.15
C LEU A 347 -14.17 -3.57 17.29
N LEU A 348 -14.40 -2.28 17.07
CA LEU A 348 -14.29 -1.24 18.09
C LEU A 348 -15.17 -1.58 19.31
N ARG A 349 -16.43 -2.00 19.10
CA ARG A 349 -17.32 -2.43 20.19
C ARG A 349 -16.79 -3.68 20.92
N LEU A 350 -16.20 -4.64 20.24
CA LEU A 350 -15.54 -5.79 20.85
C LEU A 350 -14.33 -5.37 21.67
N GLY A 351 -13.61 -4.34 21.24
CA GLY A 351 -12.54 -3.67 21.96
C GLY A 351 -13.01 -2.89 23.21
N GLY A 352 -14.33 -2.70 23.35
CA GLY A 352 -14.91 -1.95 24.47
C GLY A 352 -15.01 -0.44 24.22
N SER A 353 -14.87 0.00 22.96
CA SER A 353 -15.01 1.39 22.54
C SER A 353 -16.25 1.58 21.66
N SER A 354 -16.90 2.74 21.76
CA SER A 354 -17.92 3.13 20.80
C SER A 354 -17.25 3.71 19.55
N ALA A 355 -17.80 3.39 18.38
CA ALA A 355 -17.29 3.94 17.14
C ALA A 355 -17.51 5.46 17.05
N GLU A 356 -18.63 5.95 17.61
CA GLU A 356 -18.95 7.37 17.73
C GLU A 356 -17.93 8.09 18.61
N GLU A 357 -17.63 7.56 19.81
CA GLU A 357 -16.63 8.13 20.72
C GLU A 357 -15.23 8.13 20.08
N PHE A 358 -14.90 7.09 19.31
CA PHE A 358 -13.63 7.03 18.63
C PHE A 358 -13.56 8.07 17.48
N TYR A 359 -14.64 8.23 16.71
CA TYR A 359 -14.75 9.29 15.73
C TYR A 359 -14.51 10.68 16.36
N ASP A 360 -15.21 10.97 17.47
CA ASP A 360 -15.09 12.25 18.19
C ASP A 360 -13.67 12.46 18.74
N THR A 361 -13.03 11.39 19.21
CA THR A 361 -11.63 11.42 19.66
C THR A 361 -10.69 11.83 18.53
N ILE A 362 -10.83 11.22 17.36
CA ILE A 362 -10.03 11.56 16.16
C ILE A 362 -10.23 13.03 15.79
N ARG A 363 -11.49 13.51 15.81
CA ARG A 363 -11.82 14.91 15.50
C ARG A 363 -11.23 15.89 16.53
N THR A 364 -11.27 15.53 17.80
CA THR A 364 -10.72 16.34 18.90
C THR A 364 -9.19 16.46 18.80
N LEU A 365 -8.51 15.43 18.30
CA LEU A 365 -7.08 15.45 17.98
C LEU A 365 -6.75 16.30 16.74
N GLY A 366 -7.75 16.88 16.09
CA GLY A 366 -7.62 17.78 14.94
C GLY A 366 -7.54 17.08 13.58
N PHE A 367 -7.81 15.79 13.51
CA PHE A 367 -7.81 15.07 12.22
C PHE A 367 -9.15 15.21 11.50
N ARG A 368 -9.05 15.29 10.17
CA ARG A 368 -10.15 15.03 9.22
C ARG A 368 -10.06 13.56 8.81
N ILE A 369 -11.20 12.95 8.51
CA ILE A 369 -11.31 11.52 8.19
C ILE A 369 -11.72 11.38 6.74
N PHE A 370 -10.94 10.65 5.96
CA PHE A 370 -11.17 10.39 4.55
C PHE A 370 -11.29 8.89 4.33
N ARG A 371 -12.43 8.42 3.87
CA ARG A 371 -12.64 7.03 3.49
C ARG A 371 -11.91 6.75 2.18
N ILE A 372 -11.28 5.57 2.11
CA ILE A 372 -10.65 5.05 0.90
C ILE A 372 -11.72 4.34 0.07
N GLU A 373 -11.95 4.82 -1.15
CA GLU A 373 -12.88 4.21 -2.09
C GLU A 373 -12.21 3.10 -2.91
N GLN A 374 -13.00 2.30 -3.63
CA GLN A 374 -12.49 1.18 -4.44
C GLN A 374 -11.51 1.63 -5.55
N ASP A 375 -11.65 2.85 -6.04
CA ASP A 375 -10.76 3.46 -7.04
C ASP A 375 -9.55 4.17 -6.42
N ALA A 376 -9.31 3.95 -5.12
CA ALA A 376 -8.27 4.60 -4.32
C ALA A 376 -8.44 6.13 -4.18
N SER A 377 -9.60 6.68 -4.53
CA SER A 377 -9.93 8.07 -4.19
C SER A 377 -10.23 8.23 -2.71
N LEU A 378 -10.03 9.44 -2.19
CA LEU A 378 -10.26 9.77 -0.79
C LEU A 378 -11.49 10.66 -0.67
N LEU A 379 -12.53 10.16 0.02
CA LEU A 379 -13.77 10.88 0.27
C LEU A 379 -13.84 11.29 1.74
N GLU A 380 -13.89 12.61 2.03
CA GLU A 380 -14.10 13.07 3.40
C GLU A 380 -15.46 12.57 3.91
N SER A 381 -15.44 11.86 5.05
CA SER A 381 -16.61 11.16 5.56
C SER A 381 -16.95 11.59 6.98
N GLY A 382 -18.25 11.79 7.19
CA GLY A 382 -18.84 12.06 8.50
C GLY A 382 -19.14 10.78 9.28
N PRO A 383 -19.66 10.92 10.53
CA PRO A 383 -19.95 9.76 11.35
C PRO A 383 -21.02 8.86 10.74
N SER A 384 -22.04 9.40 10.07
CA SER A 384 -23.11 8.59 9.47
C SER A 384 -22.58 7.58 8.46
N GLU A 385 -21.71 8.02 7.53
CA GLU A 385 -21.16 7.17 6.48
C GLU A 385 -20.23 6.08 7.02
N LEU A 386 -19.53 6.35 8.12
CA LEU A 386 -18.63 5.40 8.77
C LEU A 386 -19.35 4.41 9.69
N MET A 387 -20.56 4.77 10.17
CA MET A 387 -21.40 3.89 10.99
C MET A 387 -22.34 3.02 10.16
N GLU A 388 -22.58 3.35 8.90
CA GLU A 388 -23.45 2.60 8.00
C GLU A 388 -22.77 1.30 7.53
N GLY A 389 -23.57 0.23 7.46
CA GLY A 389 -23.13 -1.07 6.96
C GLY A 389 -22.62 -2.03 8.03
N ALA A 390 -22.42 -3.27 7.62
CA ALA A 390 -21.98 -4.37 8.49
C ALA A 390 -20.45 -4.59 8.45
N GLY A 391 -19.73 -3.79 7.69
CA GLY A 391 -18.31 -3.97 7.38
C GLY A 391 -17.38 -3.03 8.16
N HIS A 392 -16.20 -2.86 7.59
CA HIS A 392 -15.18 -1.91 7.99
C HIS A 392 -14.95 -0.89 6.87
N HIS A 393 -14.30 0.19 7.20
CA HIS A 393 -13.85 1.21 6.26
C HIS A 393 -12.36 1.48 6.50
N ASP A 394 -11.56 1.42 5.45
CA ASP A 394 -10.21 1.94 5.52
C ASP A 394 -10.24 3.46 5.38
N VAL A 395 -9.57 4.15 6.28
CA VAL A 395 -9.59 5.61 6.31
C VAL A 395 -8.18 6.19 6.40
N VAL A 396 -8.04 7.39 5.84
CA VAL A 396 -6.86 8.24 6.00
C VAL A 396 -7.23 9.39 6.92
N LEU A 397 -6.43 9.60 7.97
CA LEU A 397 -6.55 10.72 8.88
C LEU A 397 -5.48 11.77 8.52
N ARG A 398 -5.92 13.02 8.34
CA ARG A 398 -5.06 14.18 8.03
C ARG A 398 -5.49 15.39 8.85
N ARG A 399 -4.53 16.22 9.24
CA ARG A 399 -4.81 17.54 9.87
C ARG A 399 -4.84 18.65 8.84
#